data_5ca8b35192cf1f059498e72b3a3c4a12
#
_entry.id   5ca8b35192cf1f059498e72b3a3c4a12
#
_cell.length_a   1.000
_cell.length_b   1.000
_cell.length_c   1.000
_cell.angle_alpha   90.00
_cell.angle_beta   90.00
_cell.angle_gamma   90.00
#
_symmetry.space_group_name_H-M   'P 1'
#
loop_
_entity.id
_entity.type
_entity.pdbx_description
1 polymer ?
#
loop_
_entity_poly.entity_id
_entity_poly.type
_entity_poly.pdbx_seq_one_letter_code
_entity_poly.pdbx_strand_id
1 'polypeptide(L)'
;YNAFSSENINDMAGPLFDIKANSSVAKGLDFFGDWVIRLPSRFLGAEDEFFKSVGYRMELNSLAYRTAKSEGLEGAELGARVRELVENPSEQIHLGAVDASKYQTFTNDLGESGKQAQKFINNFPPAKIILPFVRTPTNIIKYTAHRTPFNKQMWADVQAGGVKRDVALARMSMGSSALFMGYNMALDGKVTGR
;
A
#
# COMPACT_ATOMS: atom_id res chain seq x y z
N TYR A 1 -13.25 3.03 -9.34
CA TYR A 1 -12.41 1.92 -8.83
C TYR A 1 -13.33 0.74 -8.52
N ASN A 2 -13.23 -0.31 -9.27
CA ASN A 2 -14.08 -1.48 -9.10
C ASN A 2 -13.28 -2.54 -8.31
N ALA A 3 -13.50 -2.60 -7.00
CA ALA A 3 -12.82 -3.51 -6.07
C ALA A 3 -13.05 -5.00 -6.41
N PHE A 4 -14.06 -5.27 -7.26
CA PHE A 4 -14.42 -6.60 -7.75
C PHE A 4 -14.08 -6.79 -9.23
N SER A 5 -12.98 -6.20 -9.72
CA SER A 5 -12.56 -6.49 -11.10
C SER A 5 -12.19 -7.95 -11.23
N SER A 6 -12.62 -8.57 -12.34
CA SER A 6 -12.38 -9.98 -12.63
C SER A 6 -10.89 -10.37 -12.67
N GLU A 7 -9.99 -9.42 -12.91
CA GLU A 7 -8.55 -9.63 -12.87
C GLU A 7 -8.02 -9.95 -11.46
N ASN A 8 -8.49 -9.22 -10.43
CA ASN A 8 -8.07 -9.48 -9.03
C ASN A 8 -8.64 -10.81 -8.49
N ILE A 9 -9.79 -11.25 -9.00
CA ILE A 9 -10.39 -12.52 -8.60
C ILE A 9 -9.69 -13.70 -9.27
N ASN A 10 -9.27 -13.55 -10.52
CA ASN A 10 -8.60 -14.61 -11.28
C ASN A 10 -7.18 -14.90 -10.78
N ASP A 11 -6.44 -13.88 -10.31
CA ASP A 11 -5.11 -14.09 -9.70
C ASP A 11 -5.17 -14.88 -8.39
N MET A 12 -6.30 -14.84 -7.69
CA MET A 12 -6.54 -15.63 -6.47
C MET A 12 -7.22 -16.99 -6.73
N ALA A 13 -7.70 -17.23 -7.94
CA ALA A 13 -8.45 -18.45 -8.30
C ALA A 13 -7.58 -19.56 -8.90
N GLY A 14 -6.27 -19.33 -9.10
CA GLY A 14 -5.34 -20.35 -9.59
C GLY A 14 -5.22 -21.52 -8.61
N PRO A 15 -4.98 -22.77 -9.09
CA PRO A 15 -4.81 -23.91 -8.22
C PRO A 15 -3.61 -23.70 -7.30
N LEU A 16 -3.83 -23.83 -5.98
CA LEU A 16 -2.77 -23.70 -4.96
C LEU A 16 -1.68 -24.79 -5.13
N PHE A 17 -2.10 -25.94 -5.64
CA PHE A 17 -1.22 -27.05 -6.00
C PHE A 17 -1.61 -27.53 -7.39
N ASP A 18 -0.69 -27.50 -8.35
CA ASP A 18 -0.89 -28.06 -9.70
C ASP A 18 -0.84 -29.61 -9.62
N ILE A 19 -1.76 -30.19 -8.85
CA ILE A 19 -1.89 -31.64 -8.70
C ILE A 19 -2.91 -32.13 -9.73
N LYS A 20 -2.40 -32.53 -10.88
CA LYS A 20 -3.16 -33.32 -11.86
C LYS A 20 -3.41 -34.74 -11.32
N ALA A 21 -4.24 -34.87 -10.30
CA ALA A 21 -4.59 -36.18 -9.79
C ALA A 21 -6.12 -36.29 -9.67
N ASN A 22 -6.67 -37.23 -10.42
CA ASN A 22 -8.09 -37.59 -10.43
C ASN A 22 -8.44 -38.50 -9.23
N SER A 23 -7.83 -38.30 -8.07
CA SER A 23 -8.01 -39.10 -6.88
C SER A 23 -8.96 -38.42 -5.89
N SER A 24 -9.69 -39.22 -5.07
CA SER A 24 -10.56 -38.72 -4.02
C SER A 24 -9.79 -37.89 -2.97
N VAL A 25 -8.49 -38.12 -2.82
CA VAL A 25 -7.58 -37.35 -1.95
C VAL A 25 -7.36 -35.95 -2.50
N ALA A 26 -7.21 -35.81 -3.83
CA ALA A 26 -7.04 -34.51 -4.47
C ALA A 26 -8.32 -33.65 -4.28
N LYS A 27 -9.51 -34.24 -4.44
CA LYS A 27 -10.78 -33.54 -4.18
C LYS A 27 -10.97 -33.13 -2.73
N GLY A 28 -10.50 -33.94 -1.78
CA GLY A 28 -10.50 -33.60 -0.35
C GLY A 28 -9.53 -32.47 -0.02
N LEU A 29 -8.35 -32.47 -0.62
CA LEU A 29 -7.34 -31.42 -0.47
C LEU A 29 -7.78 -30.10 -1.15
N ASP A 30 -8.46 -30.17 -2.29
CA ASP A 30 -9.03 -28.98 -2.96
C ASP A 30 -10.16 -28.37 -2.13
N PHE A 31 -11.07 -29.19 -1.58
CA PHE A 31 -12.15 -28.73 -0.70
C PHE A 31 -11.58 -28.09 0.58
N PHE A 32 -10.59 -28.71 1.20
CA PHE A 32 -9.92 -28.16 2.39
C PHE A 32 -9.12 -26.91 2.05
N GLY A 33 -8.43 -26.87 0.90
CA GLY A 33 -7.73 -25.70 0.40
C GLY A 33 -8.69 -24.52 0.13
N ASP A 34 -9.86 -24.79 -0.44
CA ASP A 34 -10.87 -23.77 -0.69
C ASP A 34 -11.44 -23.15 0.60
N TRP A 35 -11.69 -23.97 1.61
CA TRP A 35 -12.28 -23.49 2.87
C TRP A 35 -11.24 -22.87 3.82
N VAL A 36 -10.08 -23.49 3.98
CA VAL A 36 -9.11 -23.11 5.00
C VAL A 36 -8.12 -22.05 4.51
N ILE A 37 -7.80 -22.04 3.22
CA ILE A 37 -6.77 -21.14 2.66
C ILE A 37 -7.40 -20.06 1.81
N ARG A 38 -8.34 -20.38 0.91
CA ARG A 38 -8.92 -19.40 -0.03
C ARG A 38 -9.93 -18.47 0.63
N LEU A 39 -10.73 -18.95 1.60
CA LEU A 39 -11.68 -18.08 2.28
C LEU A 39 -11.00 -16.97 3.09
N PRO A 40 -10.00 -17.25 3.95
CA PRO A 40 -9.23 -16.20 4.62
C PRO A 40 -8.51 -15.27 3.64
N SER A 41 -7.96 -15.79 2.53
CA SER A 41 -7.29 -14.97 1.51
C SER A 41 -8.25 -14.02 0.81
N ARG A 42 -9.50 -14.44 0.57
CA ARG A 42 -10.55 -13.58 0.02
C ARG A 42 -10.95 -12.46 0.98
N PHE A 43 -11.03 -12.76 2.28
CA PHE A 43 -11.30 -11.74 3.30
C PHE A 43 -10.16 -10.73 3.39
N LEU A 44 -8.91 -11.19 3.38
CA LEU A 44 -7.73 -10.30 3.35
C LEU A 44 -7.72 -9.42 2.09
N GLY A 45 -8.06 -9.97 0.93
CA GLY A 45 -8.19 -9.21 -0.31
C GLY A 45 -9.30 -8.16 -0.25
N ALA A 46 -10.46 -8.51 0.32
CA ALA A 46 -11.57 -7.57 0.48
C ALA A 46 -11.24 -6.45 1.48
N GLU A 47 -10.53 -6.77 2.56
CA GLU A 47 -10.05 -5.80 3.54
C GLU A 47 -9.03 -4.85 2.91
N ASP A 48 -8.07 -5.36 2.13
CA ASP A 48 -7.09 -4.54 1.41
C ASP A 48 -7.77 -3.56 0.44
N GLU A 49 -8.73 -4.04 -0.35
CA GLU A 49 -9.50 -3.19 -1.27
C GLU A 49 -10.37 -2.16 -0.53
N PHE A 50 -10.91 -2.51 0.64
CA PHE A 50 -11.61 -1.56 1.48
C PHE A 50 -10.69 -0.43 1.94
N PHE A 51 -9.51 -0.75 2.48
CA PHE A 51 -8.55 0.26 2.92
C PHE A 51 -8.00 1.09 1.75
N LYS A 52 -7.78 0.51 0.58
CA LYS A 52 -7.44 1.25 -0.64
C LYS A 52 -8.53 2.24 -1.03
N SER A 53 -9.79 1.82 -0.98
CA SER A 53 -10.94 2.69 -1.28
C SER A 53 -11.03 3.86 -0.31
N VAL A 54 -10.83 3.61 0.99
CA VAL A 54 -10.81 4.67 2.02
C VAL A 54 -9.64 5.63 1.76
N GLY A 55 -8.42 5.10 1.57
CA GLY A 55 -7.23 5.90 1.28
C GLY A 55 -7.37 6.74 0.01
N TYR A 56 -7.93 6.16 -1.05
CA TYR A 56 -8.24 6.88 -2.28
C TYR A 56 -9.18 8.06 -2.04
N ARG A 57 -10.30 7.84 -1.33
CA ARG A 57 -11.26 8.90 -1.05
C ARG A 57 -10.67 10.02 -0.19
N MET A 58 -9.87 9.66 0.80
CA MET A 58 -9.20 10.64 1.66
C MET A 58 -8.24 11.53 0.85
N GLU A 59 -7.40 10.92 0.02
CA GLU A 59 -6.43 11.68 -0.79
C GLU A 59 -7.12 12.45 -1.91
N LEU A 60 -8.16 11.90 -2.55
CA LEU A 60 -8.96 12.61 -3.54
C LEU A 60 -9.52 13.92 -2.98
N ASN A 61 -10.13 13.87 -1.78
CA ASN A 61 -10.63 15.08 -1.12
C ASN A 61 -9.49 16.04 -0.73
N SER A 62 -8.36 15.53 -0.28
CA SER A 62 -7.19 16.32 0.07
C SER A 62 -6.60 17.05 -1.14
N LEU A 63 -6.45 16.36 -2.28
CA LEU A 63 -5.97 16.95 -3.52
C LEU A 63 -6.97 17.95 -4.10
N ALA A 64 -8.26 17.62 -4.10
CA ALA A 64 -9.32 18.54 -4.53
C ALA A 64 -9.33 19.83 -3.70
N TYR A 65 -9.22 19.71 -2.38
CA TYR A 65 -9.13 20.87 -1.48
C TYR A 65 -7.90 21.73 -1.76
N ARG A 66 -6.73 21.10 -1.91
CA ARG A 66 -5.47 21.82 -2.20
C ARG A 66 -5.54 22.54 -3.54
N THR A 67 -6.12 21.90 -4.55
CA THR A 67 -6.32 22.51 -5.87
C THR A 67 -7.25 23.70 -5.78
N ALA A 68 -8.43 23.55 -5.19
CA ALA A 68 -9.39 24.65 -5.05
C ALA A 68 -8.82 25.80 -4.18
N LYS A 69 -8.04 25.49 -3.15
CA LYS A 69 -7.37 26.53 -2.35
C LYS A 69 -6.27 27.25 -3.12
N SER A 70 -5.55 26.56 -4.01
CA SER A 70 -4.54 27.19 -4.88
C SER A 70 -5.15 28.07 -5.95
N GLU A 71 -6.43 27.88 -6.30
CA GLU A 71 -7.21 28.77 -7.14
C GLU A 71 -7.65 30.05 -6.41
N GLY A 72 -7.32 30.18 -5.11
CA GLY A 72 -7.63 31.37 -4.29
C GLY A 72 -9.06 31.40 -3.74
N LEU A 73 -9.79 30.29 -3.85
CA LEU A 73 -11.18 30.19 -3.42
C LEU A 73 -11.30 30.07 -1.89
N GLU A 74 -12.40 30.59 -1.33
CA GLU A 74 -12.69 30.52 0.12
C GLU A 74 -14.19 30.29 0.39
N GLY A 75 -14.48 29.87 1.63
CA GLY A 75 -15.86 29.70 2.08
C GLY A 75 -16.71 28.75 1.23
N ALA A 76 -17.89 29.21 0.80
CA ALA A 76 -18.84 28.40 0.04
C ALA A 76 -18.34 28.02 -1.36
N GLU A 77 -17.62 28.92 -2.02
CA GLU A 77 -17.05 28.70 -3.36
C GLU A 77 -15.97 27.60 -3.34
N LEU A 78 -15.10 27.63 -2.34
CA LEU A 78 -14.12 26.56 -2.08
C LEU A 78 -14.84 25.21 -1.92
N GLY A 79 -15.89 25.17 -1.08
CA GLY A 79 -16.65 23.94 -0.88
C GLY A 79 -17.36 23.41 -2.14
N ALA A 80 -17.86 24.31 -2.99
CA ALA A 80 -18.48 23.95 -4.27
C ALA A 80 -17.42 23.37 -5.24
N ARG A 81 -16.27 24.03 -5.34
CA ARG A 81 -15.18 23.60 -6.22
C ARG A 81 -14.58 22.26 -5.79
N VAL A 82 -14.43 22.04 -4.49
CA VAL A 82 -13.96 20.73 -3.95
C VAL A 82 -14.93 19.63 -4.34
N ARG A 83 -16.25 19.83 -4.20
CA ARG A 83 -17.24 18.83 -4.62
C ARG A 83 -17.15 18.52 -6.11
N GLU A 84 -17.04 19.54 -6.95
CA GLU A 84 -16.89 19.39 -8.40
C GLU A 84 -15.65 18.55 -8.74
N LEU A 85 -14.50 18.85 -8.12
CA LEU A 85 -13.23 18.12 -8.35
C LEU A 85 -13.26 16.68 -7.79
N VAL A 86 -14.06 16.40 -6.77
CA VAL A 86 -14.26 15.05 -6.23
C VAL A 86 -15.21 14.26 -7.12
N GLU A 87 -16.26 14.85 -7.66
CA GLU A 87 -17.20 14.19 -8.57
C GLU A 87 -16.58 13.94 -9.97
N ASN A 88 -15.81 14.90 -10.45
CA ASN A 88 -15.15 14.85 -11.76
C ASN A 88 -13.63 15.16 -11.61
N PRO A 89 -12.85 14.23 -11.04
CA PRO A 89 -11.44 14.48 -10.82
C PRO A 89 -10.68 14.55 -12.13
N SER A 90 -9.76 15.52 -12.24
CA SER A 90 -8.79 15.53 -13.33
C SER A 90 -7.92 14.26 -13.27
N GLU A 91 -7.36 13.86 -14.40
CA GLU A 91 -6.47 12.68 -14.47
C GLU A 91 -5.35 12.77 -13.43
N GLN A 92 -4.76 13.94 -13.25
CA GLN A 92 -3.69 14.17 -12.29
C GLN A 92 -4.15 13.96 -10.84
N ILE A 93 -5.32 14.45 -10.47
CA ILE A 93 -5.90 14.25 -9.14
C ILE A 93 -6.24 12.78 -8.92
N HIS A 94 -6.83 12.13 -9.94
CA HIS A 94 -7.18 10.71 -9.88
C HIS A 94 -5.94 9.82 -9.69
N LEU A 95 -4.92 9.99 -10.54
CA LEU A 95 -3.68 9.21 -10.45
C LEU A 95 -2.96 9.45 -9.11
N GLY A 96 -2.91 10.71 -8.64
CA GLY A 96 -2.33 11.03 -7.35
C GLY A 96 -3.04 10.33 -6.19
N ALA A 97 -4.38 10.27 -6.21
CA ALA A 97 -5.16 9.57 -5.20
C ALA A 97 -4.98 8.04 -5.26
N VAL A 98 -4.86 7.46 -6.47
CA VAL A 98 -4.55 6.03 -6.66
C VAL A 98 -3.17 5.69 -6.12
N ASP A 99 -2.15 6.48 -6.44
CA ASP A 99 -0.78 6.24 -5.98
C ASP A 99 -0.67 6.37 -4.46
N ALA A 100 -1.35 7.36 -3.87
CA ALA A 100 -1.39 7.52 -2.42
C ALA A 100 -2.08 6.34 -1.73
N SER A 101 -3.18 5.83 -2.27
CA SER A 101 -3.89 4.66 -1.73
C SER A 101 -3.02 3.40 -1.75
N LYS A 102 -2.32 3.15 -2.87
CA LYS A 102 -1.36 2.04 -2.98
C LYS A 102 -0.19 2.18 -2.01
N TYR A 103 0.28 3.41 -1.81
CA TYR A 103 1.37 3.70 -0.87
C TYR A 103 0.95 3.40 0.57
N GLN A 104 -0.27 3.78 0.96
CA GLN A 104 -0.81 3.57 2.31
C GLN A 104 -1.06 2.09 2.62
N THR A 105 -1.45 1.32 1.62
CA THR A 105 -1.72 -0.13 1.76
C THR A 105 -0.51 -1.02 1.42
N PHE A 106 0.67 -0.42 1.18
CA PHE A 106 1.90 -1.14 0.84
C PHE A 106 1.80 -2.01 -0.44
N THR A 107 0.87 -1.64 -1.35
CA THR A 107 0.62 -2.38 -2.59
C THR A 107 1.23 -1.73 -3.82
N ASN A 108 2.12 -0.74 -3.64
CA ASN A 108 2.86 -0.13 -4.73
C ASN A 108 3.65 -1.14 -5.55
N ASP A 109 3.81 -0.84 -6.83
CA ASP A 109 4.62 -1.66 -7.71
C ASP A 109 6.07 -1.73 -7.23
N LEU A 110 6.64 -2.92 -7.37
CA LEU A 110 8.04 -3.15 -7.01
C LEU A 110 8.95 -2.43 -8.02
N GLY A 111 9.92 -1.67 -7.50
CA GLY A 111 11.02 -1.18 -8.33
C GLY A 111 11.89 -2.35 -8.83
N GLU A 112 12.86 -2.04 -9.69
CA GLU A 112 13.70 -3.07 -10.35
C GLU A 112 14.32 -4.08 -9.38
N SER A 113 14.86 -3.63 -8.25
CA SER A 113 15.43 -4.53 -7.23
C SER A 113 14.39 -5.46 -6.61
N GLY A 114 13.17 -4.96 -6.37
CA GLY A 114 12.07 -5.78 -5.85
C GLY A 114 11.54 -6.76 -6.87
N LYS A 115 11.48 -6.40 -8.17
CA LYS A 115 11.14 -7.30 -9.27
C LYS A 115 12.17 -8.41 -9.44
N GLN A 116 13.47 -8.10 -9.27
CA GLN A 116 14.54 -9.10 -9.30
C GLN A 116 14.42 -10.09 -8.13
N ALA A 117 14.16 -9.60 -6.92
CA ALA A 117 13.90 -10.44 -5.76
C ALA A 117 12.67 -11.34 -5.97
N GLN A 118 11.60 -10.81 -6.54
CA GLN A 118 10.40 -11.59 -6.88
C GLN A 118 10.68 -12.67 -7.92
N LYS A 119 11.45 -12.34 -8.97
CA LYS A 119 11.88 -13.33 -9.98
C LYS A 119 12.71 -14.44 -9.36
N PHE A 120 13.67 -14.10 -8.49
CA PHE A 120 14.49 -15.09 -7.78
C PHE A 120 13.62 -16.05 -6.95
N ILE A 121 12.68 -15.51 -6.16
CA ILE A 121 11.78 -16.31 -5.32
C ILE A 121 10.83 -17.15 -6.17
N ASN A 122 10.37 -16.65 -7.31
CA ASN A 122 9.51 -17.40 -8.22
C ASN A 122 10.26 -18.59 -8.87
N ASN A 123 11.56 -18.46 -9.09
CA ASN A 123 12.39 -19.50 -9.68
C ASN A 123 12.90 -20.53 -8.65
N PHE A 124 12.77 -20.24 -7.34
CA PHE A 124 13.22 -21.12 -6.27
C PHE A 124 12.05 -21.50 -5.35
N PRO A 125 11.32 -22.61 -5.63
CA PRO A 125 10.09 -22.99 -4.93
C PRO A 125 10.18 -22.99 -3.39
N PRO A 126 11.29 -23.44 -2.74
CA PRO A 126 11.41 -23.36 -1.28
C PRO A 126 11.35 -21.94 -0.73
N ALA A 127 11.82 -20.94 -1.49
CA ALA A 127 11.76 -19.55 -1.05
C ALA A 127 10.33 -19.02 -0.99
N LYS A 128 9.39 -19.56 -1.79
CA LYS A 128 7.96 -19.18 -1.74
C LYS A 128 7.32 -19.54 -0.40
N ILE A 129 7.78 -20.59 0.27
CA ILE A 129 7.28 -20.99 1.59
C ILE A 129 7.77 -20.02 2.67
N ILE A 130 9.02 -19.54 2.54
CA ILE A 130 9.67 -18.67 3.53
C ILE A 130 9.28 -17.20 3.29
N LEU A 131 9.16 -16.78 2.03
CA LEU A 131 8.87 -15.40 1.61
C LEU A 131 7.69 -15.35 0.63
N PRO A 132 6.47 -15.72 1.07
CA PRO A 132 5.29 -15.71 0.18
C PRO A 132 4.92 -14.30 -0.28
N PHE A 133 5.31 -13.28 0.48
CA PHE A 133 4.94 -11.89 0.26
C PHE A 133 6.17 -11.00 0.13
N VAL A 134 6.71 -10.83 -1.08
CA VAL A 134 7.87 -9.95 -1.32
C VAL A 134 7.44 -8.48 -1.40
N ARG A 135 6.29 -8.22 -2.02
CA ARG A 135 5.81 -6.86 -2.29
C ARG A 135 5.57 -6.07 -1.01
N THR A 136 4.82 -6.62 -0.09
CA THR A 136 4.43 -5.95 1.15
C THR A 136 5.63 -5.63 2.05
N PRO A 137 6.52 -6.57 2.42
CA PRO A 137 7.73 -6.24 3.19
C PRO A 137 8.61 -5.20 2.51
N THR A 138 8.81 -5.30 1.19
CA THR A 138 9.61 -4.32 0.45
C THR A 138 9.00 -2.92 0.53
N ASN A 139 7.68 -2.80 0.40
CA ASN A 139 7.00 -1.52 0.50
C ASN A 139 6.97 -0.99 1.93
N ILE A 140 6.86 -1.84 2.96
CA ILE A 140 7.00 -1.44 4.37
C ILE A 140 8.39 -0.87 4.63
N ILE A 141 9.46 -1.53 4.15
CA ILE A 141 10.83 -1.02 4.29
C ILE A 141 10.98 0.34 3.60
N LYS A 142 10.49 0.49 2.38
CA LYS A 142 10.47 1.79 1.66
C LYS A 142 9.68 2.84 2.42
N TYR A 143 8.50 2.50 2.91
CA TYR A 143 7.64 3.40 3.68
C TYR A 143 8.33 3.88 4.94
N THR A 144 9.00 2.98 5.67
CA THR A 144 9.79 3.32 6.85
C THR A 144 10.97 4.20 6.50
N ALA A 145 11.73 3.84 5.45
CA ALA A 145 12.88 4.62 4.97
C ALA A 145 12.48 6.05 4.56
N HIS A 146 11.31 6.23 3.93
CA HIS A 146 10.78 7.54 3.57
C HIS A 146 10.34 8.40 4.77
N ARG A 147 10.36 7.85 5.98
CA ARG A 147 10.05 8.57 7.22
C ARG A 147 11.28 8.80 8.10
N THR A 148 12.45 8.46 7.59
CA THR A 148 13.70 8.69 8.31
C THR A 148 14.53 9.77 7.61
N PRO A 149 15.34 10.54 8.35
CA PRO A 149 16.20 11.56 7.76
C PRO A 149 17.38 10.99 6.94
N PHE A 150 17.51 9.67 6.91
CA PHE A 150 18.60 8.97 6.19
C PHE A 150 18.31 8.75 4.70
N ASN A 151 17.11 9.04 4.23
CA ASN A 151 16.72 8.84 2.84
C ASN A 151 17.04 10.06 1.99
N LYS A 152 17.88 9.89 0.96
CA LYS A 152 18.28 10.96 0.03
C LYS A 152 17.08 11.60 -0.69
N GLN A 153 16.04 10.81 -1.01
CA GLN A 153 14.85 11.31 -1.68
C GLN A 153 14.11 12.33 -0.80
N MET A 154 14.05 12.12 0.50
CA MET A 154 13.44 13.06 1.44
C MET A 154 14.15 14.41 1.43
N TRP A 155 15.48 14.41 1.36
CA TRP A 155 16.25 15.65 1.26
C TRP A 155 16.07 16.36 -0.08
N ALA A 156 15.94 15.60 -1.18
CA ALA A 156 15.59 16.17 -2.47
C ALA A 156 14.21 16.84 -2.46
N ASP A 157 13.22 16.21 -1.82
CA ASP A 157 11.89 16.78 -1.65
C ASP A 157 11.89 18.02 -0.76
N VAL A 158 12.73 18.06 0.29
CA VAL A 158 12.93 19.25 1.12
C VAL A 158 13.53 20.39 0.30
N GLN A 159 14.51 20.11 -0.55
CA GLN A 159 15.13 21.11 -1.42
C GLN A 159 14.19 21.61 -2.53
N ALA A 160 13.30 20.78 -3.00
CA ALA A 160 12.31 21.16 -4.02
C ALA A 160 11.33 22.25 -3.54
N GLY A 161 11.18 22.43 -2.22
CA GLY A 161 10.33 23.46 -1.64
C GLY A 161 8.84 23.18 -1.75
N GLY A 162 8.02 24.18 -1.35
CA GLY A 162 6.56 24.11 -1.43
C GLY A 162 5.96 22.91 -0.69
N VAL A 163 4.87 22.37 -1.22
CA VAL A 163 4.13 21.24 -0.62
C VAL A 163 5.02 19.99 -0.46
N LYS A 164 5.96 19.74 -1.37
CA LYS A 164 6.88 18.58 -1.28
C LYS A 164 7.74 18.67 -0.03
N ARG A 165 8.33 19.85 0.21
CA ARG A 165 9.11 20.12 1.43
C ARG A 165 8.28 19.88 2.69
N ASP A 166 7.08 20.45 2.73
CA ASP A 166 6.26 20.39 3.94
C ASP A 166 5.82 18.96 4.26
N VAL A 167 5.47 18.18 3.25
CA VAL A 167 5.16 16.75 3.38
C VAL A 167 6.39 15.93 3.78
N ALA A 168 7.55 16.22 3.21
CA ALA A 168 8.79 15.52 3.55
C ALA A 168 9.18 15.79 5.01
N LEU A 169 9.15 17.05 5.44
CA LEU A 169 9.43 17.43 6.83
C LEU A 169 8.45 16.80 7.83
N ALA A 170 7.15 16.79 7.51
CA ALA A 170 6.14 16.13 8.32
C ALA A 170 6.39 14.62 8.45
N ARG A 171 6.71 13.94 7.35
CA ARG A 171 7.04 12.51 7.36
C ARG A 171 8.28 12.21 8.18
N MET A 172 9.35 12.99 8.00
CA MET A 172 10.60 12.84 8.75
C MET A 172 10.42 13.09 10.25
N SER A 173 9.66 14.12 10.62
CA SER A 173 9.39 14.43 12.04
C SER A 173 8.58 13.30 12.70
N MET A 174 7.52 12.83 12.07
CA MET A 174 6.71 11.70 12.57
C MET A 174 7.54 10.42 12.70
N GLY A 175 8.33 10.09 11.69
CA GLY A 175 9.17 8.90 11.70
C GLY A 175 10.28 8.97 12.76
N SER A 176 10.94 10.12 12.89
CA SER A 176 11.96 10.34 13.91
C SER A 176 11.38 10.27 15.32
N SER A 177 10.19 10.85 15.55
CA SER A 177 9.49 10.76 16.83
C SER A 177 9.12 9.32 17.18
N ALA A 178 8.62 8.54 16.21
CA ALA A 178 8.29 7.14 16.40
C ALA A 178 9.54 6.29 16.73
N LEU A 179 10.65 6.53 16.02
CA LEU A 179 11.93 5.87 16.29
C LEU A 179 12.46 6.21 17.70
N PHE A 180 12.41 7.46 18.08
CA PHE A 180 12.83 7.90 19.42
C PHE A 180 11.97 7.26 20.52
N MET A 181 10.65 7.24 20.32
CA MET A 181 9.73 6.59 21.25
C MET A 181 10.00 5.07 21.33
N GLY A 182 10.15 4.40 20.20
CA GLY A 182 10.48 2.97 20.16
C GLY A 182 11.82 2.66 20.82
N TYR A 183 12.83 3.49 20.61
CA TYR A 183 14.15 3.37 21.27
C TYR A 183 14.03 3.47 22.78
N ASN A 184 13.30 4.47 23.30
CA ASN A 184 13.08 4.61 24.76
C ASN A 184 12.32 3.41 25.32
N MET A 185 11.27 2.93 24.63
CA MET A 185 10.53 1.74 25.05
C MET A 185 11.41 0.48 25.07
N ALA A 186 12.37 0.39 24.16
CA ALA A 186 13.34 -0.72 24.14
C ALA A 186 14.33 -0.63 25.30
N LEU A 187 14.83 0.59 25.63
CA LEU A 187 15.67 0.80 26.79
C LEU A 187 14.94 0.48 28.11
N ASP A 188 13.65 0.79 28.19
CA ASP A 188 12.80 0.47 29.34
C ASP A 188 12.41 -1.03 29.40
N GLY A 189 12.87 -1.85 28.46
CA GLY A 189 12.50 -3.27 28.39
C GLY A 189 11.04 -3.55 28.03
N LYS A 190 10.29 -2.54 27.61
CA LYS A 190 8.86 -2.67 27.22
C LYS A 190 8.66 -3.29 25.84
N VAL A 191 9.68 -3.23 24.98
CA VAL A 191 9.70 -3.86 23.66
C VAL A 191 10.93 -4.76 23.60
N THR A 192 10.69 -6.06 23.47
CA THR A 192 11.74 -7.06 23.33
C THR A 192 11.59 -7.76 22.00
N GLY A 193 12.69 -7.91 21.27
CA GLY A 193 12.74 -8.64 19.99
C GLY A 193 12.93 -10.15 20.17
N ARG A 194 12.38 -10.74 21.22
CA ARG A 194 12.41 -12.20 21.45
C ARG A 194 11.17 -12.86 20.93
#